data_a16f2f363432bdace9d8dd2c51937437
#
_entry.id   a16f2f363432bdace9d8dd2c51937437
#
_cell.length_a   1.000
_cell.length_b   1.000
_cell.length_c   1.000
_cell.angle_alpha   90.00
_cell.angle_beta   90.00
_cell.angle_gamma   90.00
#
_symmetry.space_group_name_H-M   'P 1'
#
loop_
_entity.id
_entity.type
_entity.pdbx_description
1 polymer ?
#
loop_
_entity_poly.entity_id
_entity_poly.type
_entity_poly.pdbx_seq_one_letter_code
_entity_poly.pdbx_strand_id
1 'polypeptide(L)'
;MVSPLFYLMAAAMVLMALASYRYNKILFLVEGTAAVLSGPAVLVSDVLYRRNISTTVRSAKRVLTGEEEAAFQAFALPVAVVAPAGDIVWANEAFAGSLCGGRNFLGDNVLKYIYPKTFRQVMGERGTSVSHNGREYTVYGARAKEGYILYFVDDTYFKTINKEYRERRPVVCLAAFDNREELVRDSFGGDDSRIVGEVDAVMRRWVIEEMNGFVRRLDSSRYLFVVDDAHIEQAKQKRFHVLDEVREIRSARNNMSATISIGVGRGAKD
;
A
#
# COMPACT_ATOMS: atom_id res chain seq x y z
N MET A 1 15.30 24.47 5.50
CA MET A 1 14.82 25.72 6.18
C MET A 1 14.63 25.41 7.64
N VAL A 2 15.29 26.15 8.53
CA VAL A 2 14.96 26.08 9.95
C VAL A 2 13.49 26.41 10.06
N SER A 3 12.71 25.56 10.78
CA SER A 3 11.27 25.71 10.90
C SER A 3 10.94 27.15 11.36
N PRO A 4 9.95 27.83 10.75
CA PRO A 4 9.51 29.17 11.19
C PRO A 4 9.15 29.21 12.69
N LEU A 5 8.92 28.03 13.28
CA LEU A 5 8.70 27.84 14.71
C LEU A 5 9.88 28.36 15.57
N PHE A 6 11.13 28.19 15.13
CA PHE A 6 12.31 28.65 15.87
C PHE A 6 12.40 30.17 15.93
N TYR A 7 12.03 30.88 14.86
CA TYR A 7 11.95 32.34 14.83
C TYR A 7 10.81 32.84 15.72
N LEU A 8 9.68 32.14 15.74
CA LEU A 8 8.54 32.41 16.62
C LEU A 8 8.93 32.21 18.11
N MET A 9 9.66 31.14 18.42
CA MET A 9 10.16 30.90 19.80
C MET A 9 11.15 31.98 20.23
N ALA A 10 12.08 32.38 19.38
CA ALA A 10 13.03 33.46 19.69
C ALA A 10 12.29 34.79 19.94
N ALA A 11 11.29 35.13 19.11
CA ALA A 11 10.46 36.32 19.28
C ALA A 11 9.64 36.26 20.60
N ALA A 12 9.08 35.10 20.95
CA ALA A 12 8.35 34.90 22.19
C ALA A 12 9.26 35.08 23.42
N MET A 13 10.52 34.60 23.38
CA MET A 13 11.49 34.81 24.46
C MET A 13 11.84 36.30 24.67
N VAL A 14 11.98 37.05 23.58
CA VAL A 14 12.20 38.50 23.66
C VAL A 14 10.98 39.21 24.30
N LEU A 15 9.76 38.86 23.94
CA LEU A 15 8.55 39.40 24.50
C LEU A 15 8.39 39.08 26.01
N MET A 16 8.74 37.84 26.39
CA MET A 16 8.75 37.42 27.79
C MET A 16 9.75 38.24 28.62
N ALA A 17 10.98 38.39 28.10
CA ALA A 17 12.00 39.19 28.75
C ALA A 17 11.53 40.67 28.96
N LEU A 18 10.92 41.29 27.95
CA LEU A 18 10.36 42.64 28.07
C LEU A 18 9.25 42.75 29.14
N ALA A 19 8.38 41.71 29.21
CA ALA A 19 7.33 41.68 30.24
C ALA A 19 7.90 41.54 31.65
N SER A 20 8.95 40.72 31.82
CA SER A 20 9.62 40.46 33.10
C SER A 20 10.33 41.69 33.68
N TYR A 21 10.75 42.66 32.81
CA TYR A 21 11.45 43.89 33.23
C TYR A 21 10.71 44.67 34.37
N ARG A 22 9.36 44.67 34.31
CA ARG A 22 8.54 45.43 35.27
C ARG A 22 8.36 44.69 36.62
N TYR A 23 8.52 43.37 36.66
CA TYR A 23 8.24 42.56 37.83
C TYR A 23 9.49 42.10 38.57
N ASN A 24 10.56 41.71 37.86
CA ASN A 24 11.77 41.22 38.49
C ASN A 24 12.99 41.44 37.60
N LYS A 25 13.91 42.31 38.05
CA LYS A 25 15.13 42.68 37.34
C LYS A 25 16.11 41.51 37.11
N ILE A 26 16.13 40.55 38.06
CA ILE A 26 17.01 39.37 37.94
C ILE A 26 16.45 38.43 36.86
N LEU A 27 15.14 38.22 36.85
CA LEU A 27 14.47 37.38 35.83
C LEU A 27 14.64 37.99 34.42
N PHE A 28 14.46 39.30 34.28
CA PHE A 28 14.72 40.04 33.04
C PHE A 28 16.17 39.82 32.52
N LEU A 29 17.15 39.83 33.44
CA LEU A 29 18.56 39.66 33.06
C LEU A 29 18.85 38.25 32.54
N VAL A 30 18.25 37.24 33.20
CA VAL A 30 18.37 35.83 32.77
C VAL A 30 17.66 35.56 31.44
N GLU A 31 16.44 36.03 31.29
CA GLU A 31 15.65 35.86 30.06
C GLU A 31 16.25 36.67 28.88
N GLY A 32 16.71 37.89 29.17
CA GLY A 32 17.38 38.74 28.19
C GLY A 32 18.68 38.13 27.65
N THR A 33 19.52 37.56 28.54
CA THR A 33 20.76 36.88 28.13
C THR A 33 20.44 35.64 27.30
N ALA A 34 19.43 34.86 27.67
CA ALA A 34 18.98 33.70 26.91
C ALA A 34 18.45 34.10 25.52
N ALA A 35 17.65 35.17 25.43
CA ALA A 35 17.16 35.70 24.16
C ALA A 35 18.28 36.19 23.23
N VAL A 36 19.27 36.92 23.78
CA VAL A 36 20.43 37.41 23.02
C VAL A 36 21.31 36.27 22.50
N LEU A 37 21.46 35.19 23.27
CA LEU A 37 22.25 33.99 22.82
C LEU A 37 21.48 33.14 21.83
N SER A 38 20.15 33.02 21.94
CA SER A 38 19.34 32.19 21.04
C SER A 38 19.29 32.73 19.58
N GLY A 39 19.25 34.06 19.42
CA GLY A 39 19.20 34.69 18.09
C GLY A 39 20.39 34.32 17.20
N PRO A 40 21.64 34.57 17.61
CA PRO A 40 22.84 34.15 16.86
C PRO A 40 22.90 32.62 16.67
N ALA A 41 22.51 31.82 17.66
CA ALA A 41 22.53 30.37 17.55
C ALA A 41 21.61 29.87 16.42
N VAL A 42 20.40 30.43 16.29
CA VAL A 42 19.47 30.12 15.19
C VAL A 42 20.06 30.55 13.85
N LEU A 43 20.63 31.74 13.74
CA LEU A 43 21.28 32.23 12.52
C LEU A 43 22.49 31.39 12.10
N VAL A 44 23.34 31.03 13.04
CA VAL A 44 24.51 30.15 12.80
C VAL A 44 24.06 28.77 12.37
N SER A 45 23.03 28.23 12.99
CA SER A 45 22.44 26.94 12.59
C SER A 45 21.88 26.98 11.16
N ASP A 46 21.16 28.04 10.78
CA ASP A 46 20.63 28.21 9.41
C ASP A 46 21.77 28.38 8.37
N VAL A 47 22.80 29.12 8.70
CA VAL A 47 23.98 29.31 7.84
C VAL A 47 24.78 28.02 7.70
N LEU A 48 24.99 27.27 8.77
CA LEU A 48 25.67 25.96 8.75
C LEU A 48 24.86 24.92 7.96
N TYR A 49 23.55 24.90 8.14
CA TYR A 49 22.62 24.05 7.39
C TYR A 49 22.69 24.37 5.88
N ARG A 50 22.60 25.65 5.51
CA ARG A 50 22.73 26.10 4.12
C ARG A 50 24.12 25.80 3.54
N ARG A 51 25.18 25.93 4.30
CA ARG A 51 26.54 25.56 3.88
C ARG A 51 26.67 24.06 3.65
N ASN A 52 26.14 23.24 4.54
CA ASN A 52 26.14 21.77 4.36
C ASN A 52 25.37 21.34 3.11
N ILE A 53 24.17 21.92 2.87
CA ILE A 53 23.43 21.66 1.64
C ILE A 53 24.19 22.12 0.42
N SER A 54 24.80 23.31 0.44
CA SER A 54 25.54 23.86 -0.71
C SER A 54 26.82 23.07 -1.02
N THR A 55 27.49 22.50 -0.03
CA THR A 55 28.64 21.61 -0.23
C THR A 55 28.21 20.26 -0.80
N THR A 56 27.09 19.69 -0.32
CA THR A 56 26.58 18.41 -0.83
C THR A 56 26.01 18.57 -2.25
N VAL A 57 25.33 19.67 -2.54
CA VAL A 57 24.88 20.01 -3.91
C VAL A 57 26.08 20.25 -4.83
N ARG A 58 27.14 20.93 -4.37
CA ARG A 58 28.37 21.09 -5.16
C ARG A 58 29.10 19.77 -5.40
N SER A 59 29.05 18.84 -4.45
CA SER A 59 29.64 17.50 -4.61
C SER A 59 28.80 16.63 -5.56
N ALA A 60 27.48 16.72 -5.50
CA ALA A 60 26.60 16.08 -6.48
C ALA A 60 26.82 16.68 -7.90
N LYS A 61 27.02 18.00 -7.98
CA LYS A 61 27.33 18.70 -9.23
C LYS A 61 28.73 18.41 -9.78
N ARG A 62 29.69 17.97 -8.96
CA ARG A 62 31.02 17.49 -9.40
C ARG A 62 31.01 16.07 -9.97
N VAL A 63 29.99 15.28 -9.64
CA VAL A 63 29.83 13.91 -10.17
C VAL A 63 29.25 13.95 -11.59
N LEU A 64 28.54 15.04 -11.93
CA LEU A 64 27.94 15.25 -13.24
C LEU A 64 28.63 16.45 -13.91
N THR A 65 29.39 16.22 -14.97
CA THR A 65 29.86 17.27 -15.87
C THR A 65 28.67 17.85 -16.61
N GLY A 66 28.72 19.09 -17.07
CA GLY A 66 27.54 19.82 -17.60
C GLY A 66 26.77 19.14 -18.71
N GLU A 67 27.41 18.32 -19.56
CA GLU A 67 26.73 17.51 -20.59
C GLU A 67 26.02 16.30 -20.00
N GLU A 68 26.64 15.67 -18.99
CA GLU A 68 26.04 14.54 -18.26
C GLU A 68 24.84 15.02 -17.42
N GLU A 69 24.89 16.20 -16.82
CA GLU A 69 23.78 16.79 -16.06
C GLU A 69 22.55 16.99 -16.95
N ALA A 70 22.73 17.48 -18.18
CA ALA A 70 21.64 17.65 -19.12
C ALA A 70 21.02 16.31 -19.55
N ALA A 71 21.86 15.28 -19.77
CA ALA A 71 21.38 13.94 -20.09
C ALA A 71 20.61 13.31 -18.91
N PHE A 72 21.07 13.47 -17.68
CA PHE A 72 20.37 12.96 -16.50
C PHE A 72 19.08 13.75 -16.20
N GLN A 73 19.02 15.04 -16.51
CA GLN A 73 17.78 15.84 -16.40
C GLN A 73 16.71 15.34 -17.37
N ALA A 74 17.11 15.02 -18.61
CA ALA A 74 16.20 14.51 -19.64
C ALA A 74 15.88 13.02 -19.50
N PHE A 75 16.46 12.32 -18.50
CA PHE A 75 16.23 10.90 -18.30
C PHE A 75 14.77 10.63 -17.89
N ALA A 76 14.13 9.71 -18.60
CA ALA A 76 12.70 9.45 -18.44
C ALA A 76 12.33 8.82 -17.09
N LEU A 77 13.29 8.14 -16.43
CA LEU A 77 13.05 7.58 -15.10
C LEU A 77 13.23 8.67 -14.04
N PRO A 78 12.33 8.75 -13.05
CA PRO A 78 12.51 9.60 -11.88
C PRO A 78 13.74 9.19 -11.07
N VAL A 79 14.68 10.12 -10.93
CA VAL A 79 15.94 9.92 -10.19
C VAL A 79 16.10 11.04 -9.17
N ALA A 80 16.53 10.67 -7.96
CA ALA A 80 16.88 11.60 -6.91
C ALA A 80 18.24 11.25 -6.28
N VAL A 81 19.06 12.24 -6.01
CA VAL A 81 20.27 12.14 -5.22
C VAL A 81 19.95 12.60 -3.81
N VAL A 82 20.31 11.78 -2.83
CA VAL A 82 19.92 11.94 -1.45
C VAL A 82 21.15 11.97 -0.55
N ALA A 83 21.19 12.94 0.36
CA ALA A 83 22.21 13.02 1.40
C ALA A 83 22.11 11.82 2.37
N PRO A 84 23.16 11.50 3.15
CA PRO A 84 23.10 10.41 4.14
C PRO A 84 21.98 10.53 5.17
N ALA A 85 21.52 11.75 5.45
CA ALA A 85 20.39 12.04 6.34
C ALA A 85 19.01 11.81 5.70
N GLY A 86 18.96 11.55 4.38
CA GLY A 86 17.72 11.34 3.64
C GLY A 86 17.19 12.56 2.92
N ASP A 87 17.86 13.72 3.00
CA ASP A 87 17.44 14.95 2.35
C ASP A 87 17.76 14.92 0.86
N ILE A 88 16.80 15.31 0.03
CA ILE A 88 16.97 15.35 -1.43
C ILE A 88 17.84 16.55 -1.79
N VAL A 89 18.99 16.29 -2.39
CA VAL A 89 19.95 17.33 -2.80
C VAL A 89 19.87 17.64 -4.29
N TRP A 90 19.39 16.68 -5.09
CA TRP A 90 19.16 16.83 -6.52
C TRP A 90 18.10 15.83 -7.00
N ALA A 91 17.33 16.19 -8.00
CA ALA A 91 16.45 15.28 -8.70
C ALA A 91 16.21 15.79 -10.13
N ASN A 92 15.85 14.88 -11.04
CA ASN A 92 15.54 15.22 -12.43
C ASN A 92 14.07 15.68 -12.61
N GLU A 93 13.75 16.17 -13.82
CA GLU A 93 12.41 16.63 -14.18
C GLU A 93 11.35 15.53 -14.04
N ALA A 94 11.71 14.28 -14.37
CA ALA A 94 10.81 13.13 -14.22
C ALA A 94 10.40 12.91 -12.77
N PHE A 95 11.32 13.08 -11.80
CA PHE A 95 11.02 13.02 -10.38
C PHE A 95 10.12 14.17 -9.93
N ALA A 96 10.46 15.40 -10.35
CA ALA A 96 9.68 16.58 -10.01
C ALA A 96 8.23 16.50 -10.53
N GLY A 97 8.05 16.02 -11.76
CA GLY A 97 6.73 15.87 -12.37
C GLY A 97 5.90 14.74 -11.77
N SER A 98 6.48 13.53 -11.66
CA SER A 98 5.72 12.33 -11.29
C SER A 98 5.49 12.16 -9.78
N LEU A 99 6.48 12.53 -8.94
CA LEU A 99 6.40 12.33 -7.49
C LEU A 99 6.05 13.62 -6.73
N CYS A 100 6.55 14.78 -7.19
CA CYS A 100 6.32 16.05 -6.51
C CYS A 100 5.12 16.84 -7.03
N GLY A 101 4.55 16.45 -8.19
CA GLY A 101 3.48 17.22 -8.83
C GLY A 101 3.92 18.65 -9.21
N GLY A 102 5.16 18.83 -9.63
CA GLY A 102 5.73 20.12 -10.00
C GLY A 102 6.12 21.05 -8.84
N ARG A 103 5.97 20.59 -7.58
CA ARG A 103 6.39 21.37 -6.40
C ARG A 103 7.89 21.29 -6.19
N ASN A 104 8.45 22.30 -5.50
CA ASN A 104 9.85 22.30 -5.14
C ASN A 104 10.12 21.19 -4.10
N PHE A 105 11.05 20.30 -4.41
CA PHE A 105 11.46 19.14 -3.61
C PHE A 105 12.79 19.36 -2.87
N LEU A 106 13.53 20.44 -3.18
CA LEU A 106 14.82 20.69 -2.57
C LEU A 106 14.70 20.88 -1.06
N GLY A 107 15.39 20.04 -0.32
CA GLY A 107 15.32 20.00 1.15
C GLY A 107 14.20 19.14 1.71
N ASP A 108 13.36 18.51 0.88
CA ASP A 108 12.45 17.46 1.34
C ASP A 108 13.25 16.22 1.74
N ASN A 109 12.76 15.49 2.74
CA ASN A 109 13.32 14.18 3.06
C ASN A 109 12.67 13.11 2.17
N VAL A 110 13.49 12.22 1.61
CA VAL A 110 13.04 11.17 0.69
C VAL A 110 12.02 10.21 1.31
N LEU A 111 12.02 10.08 2.64
CA LEU A 111 11.03 9.27 3.35
C LEU A 111 9.58 9.67 3.05
N LYS A 112 9.32 10.93 2.70
CA LYS A 112 8.02 11.41 2.26
C LYS A 112 7.51 10.69 1.01
N TYR A 113 8.40 10.26 0.13
CA TYR A 113 8.11 9.64 -1.15
C TYR A 113 8.15 8.11 -1.11
N ILE A 114 8.80 7.53 -0.10
CA ILE A 114 8.94 6.08 0.03
C ILE A 114 8.14 5.50 1.21
N TYR A 115 7.43 6.33 1.99
CA TYR A 115 6.61 5.86 3.10
C TYR A 115 5.59 4.80 2.64
N PRO A 116 5.35 3.72 3.44
CA PRO A 116 5.84 3.44 4.79
C PRO A 116 7.19 2.71 4.85
N LYS A 117 7.94 2.66 3.76
CA LYS A 117 9.23 1.97 3.69
C LYS A 117 10.35 2.80 4.32
N THR A 118 11.33 2.09 4.85
CA THR A 118 12.54 2.71 5.40
C THR A 118 13.63 2.83 4.34
N PHE A 119 14.54 3.77 4.54
CA PHE A 119 15.69 3.95 3.64
C PHE A 119 16.51 2.67 3.46
N ARG A 120 16.71 1.90 4.54
CA ARG A 120 17.42 0.63 4.52
C ARG A 120 16.78 -0.42 3.61
N GLN A 121 15.45 -0.45 3.55
CA GLN A 121 14.71 -1.40 2.71
C GLN A 121 14.86 -1.09 1.22
N VAL A 122 14.96 0.20 0.87
CA VAL A 122 15.10 0.65 -0.52
C VAL A 122 16.50 0.37 -1.08
N MET A 123 17.50 0.22 -0.21
CA MET A 123 18.87 -0.09 -0.60
C MET A 123 19.12 -1.57 -0.92
N GLY A 124 18.08 -2.40 -0.95
CA GLY A 124 18.18 -3.81 -1.31
C GLY A 124 18.28 -4.04 -2.83
N GLU A 125 18.98 -5.11 -3.23
CA GLU A 125 19.21 -5.46 -4.65
C GLU A 125 17.93 -5.70 -5.47
N ARG A 126 16.85 -6.13 -4.83
CA ARG A 126 15.57 -6.48 -5.49
C ARG A 126 14.63 -5.28 -5.70
N GLY A 127 15.03 -4.10 -5.25
CA GLY A 127 14.14 -2.94 -5.19
C GLY A 127 13.02 -3.12 -4.15
N THR A 128 12.31 -2.05 -3.88
CA THR A 128 11.21 -2.04 -2.89
C THR A 128 9.98 -1.41 -3.49
N SER A 129 8.84 -2.08 -3.35
CA SER A 129 7.56 -1.55 -3.82
C SER A 129 7.05 -0.45 -2.89
N VAL A 130 6.68 0.68 -3.48
CA VAL A 130 6.19 1.89 -2.80
C VAL A 130 4.97 2.40 -3.55
N SER A 131 3.92 2.77 -2.81
CA SER A 131 2.75 3.45 -3.36
C SER A 131 2.83 4.95 -3.04
N HIS A 132 2.74 5.80 -4.06
CA HIS A 132 2.78 7.25 -3.90
C HIS A 132 1.82 7.94 -4.88
N ASN A 133 0.94 8.81 -4.37
CA ASN A 133 -0.06 9.53 -5.17
C ASN A 133 -0.91 8.63 -6.09
N GLY A 134 -1.29 7.44 -5.61
CA GLY A 134 -2.11 6.49 -6.38
C GLY A 134 -1.35 5.73 -7.48
N ARG A 135 -0.03 5.89 -7.55
CA ARG A 135 0.85 5.12 -8.43
C ARG A 135 1.71 4.14 -7.65
N GLU A 136 2.06 3.05 -8.28
CA GLU A 136 2.93 2.01 -7.73
C GLU A 136 4.33 2.12 -8.35
N TYR A 137 5.34 2.29 -7.51
CA TYR A 137 6.73 2.36 -7.94
C TYR A 137 7.53 1.20 -7.36
N THR A 138 8.51 0.72 -8.13
CA THR A 138 9.62 -0.05 -7.57
C THR A 138 10.82 0.87 -7.44
N VAL A 139 11.28 1.08 -6.22
CA VAL A 139 12.38 2.00 -5.90
C VAL A 139 13.64 1.20 -5.66
N TYR A 140 14.71 1.61 -6.32
CA TYR A 140 16.05 1.05 -6.16
C TYR A 140 16.99 2.12 -5.64
N GLY A 141 17.87 1.73 -4.74
CA GLY A 141 18.89 2.61 -4.18
C GLY A 141 20.30 2.12 -4.46
N ALA A 142 21.16 3.01 -4.86
CA ALA A 142 22.59 2.76 -5.01
C ALA A 142 23.39 3.71 -4.13
N ARG A 143 24.47 3.20 -3.53
CA ARG A 143 25.37 4.03 -2.72
C ARG A 143 26.32 4.83 -3.63
N ALA A 144 26.37 6.13 -3.43
CA ALA A 144 27.34 7.04 -4.03
C ALA A 144 28.41 7.45 -3.00
N LYS A 145 29.47 8.16 -3.43
CA LYS A 145 30.58 8.56 -2.55
C LYS A 145 30.12 9.38 -1.33
N GLU A 146 29.16 10.29 -1.53
CA GLU A 146 28.71 11.25 -0.51
C GLU A 146 27.18 11.17 -0.25
N GLY A 147 26.55 10.03 -0.54
CA GLY A 147 25.11 9.88 -0.37
C GLY A 147 24.57 8.66 -1.10
N TYR A 148 23.37 8.80 -1.63
CA TYR A 148 22.69 7.71 -2.31
C TYR A 148 21.96 8.23 -3.56
N ILE A 149 21.84 7.38 -4.56
CA ILE A 149 21.04 7.63 -5.75
C ILE A 149 19.84 6.70 -5.66
N LEU A 150 18.64 7.26 -5.76
CA LEU A 150 17.39 6.51 -5.82
C LEU A 150 16.76 6.71 -7.19
N TYR A 151 16.30 5.63 -7.80
CA TYR A 151 15.50 5.69 -9.00
C TYR A 151 14.20 4.92 -8.84
N PHE A 152 13.15 5.47 -9.43
CA PHE A 152 11.78 5.03 -9.26
C PHE A 152 11.27 4.50 -10.61
N VAL A 153 10.93 3.24 -10.65
CA VAL A 153 10.31 2.62 -11.83
C VAL A 153 8.80 2.63 -11.61
N ASP A 154 8.06 3.29 -12.49
CA ASP A 154 6.59 3.27 -12.44
C ASP A 154 6.08 1.91 -12.90
N ASP A 155 5.68 1.09 -11.95
CA ASP A 155 5.15 -0.26 -12.16
C ASP A 155 3.63 -0.31 -12.09
N THR A 156 2.96 0.84 -12.06
CA THR A 156 1.50 0.94 -11.86
C THR A 156 0.75 0.05 -12.81
N TYR A 157 1.06 0.14 -14.09
CA TYR A 157 0.42 -0.67 -15.13
C TYR A 157 0.63 -2.17 -14.92
N PHE A 158 1.88 -2.58 -14.69
CA PHE A 158 2.23 -4.00 -14.48
C PHE A 158 1.57 -4.58 -13.24
N LYS A 159 1.59 -3.84 -12.12
CA LYS A 159 0.96 -4.29 -10.88
C LYS A 159 -0.54 -4.35 -10.98
N THR A 160 -1.16 -3.39 -11.66
CA THR A 160 -2.61 -3.38 -11.91
C THR A 160 -3.02 -4.58 -12.74
N ILE A 161 -2.36 -4.81 -13.88
CA ILE A 161 -2.65 -5.98 -14.74
C ILE A 161 -2.39 -7.30 -13.99
N ASN A 162 -1.29 -7.40 -13.26
CA ASN A 162 -1.00 -8.62 -12.50
C ASN A 162 -2.04 -8.89 -11.41
N LYS A 163 -2.53 -7.81 -10.77
CA LYS A 163 -3.63 -7.90 -9.81
C LYS A 163 -4.92 -8.35 -10.50
N GLU A 164 -5.31 -7.70 -11.59
CA GLU A 164 -6.51 -8.08 -12.36
C GLU A 164 -6.40 -9.52 -12.89
N TYR A 165 -5.25 -9.90 -13.42
CA TYR A 165 -5.01 -11.26 -13.87
C TYR A 165 -5.18 -12.30 -12.76
N ARG A 166 -4.68 -12.01 -11.57
CA ARG A 166 -4.85 -12.90 -10.41
C ARG A 166 -6.30 -12.96 -9.95
N GLU A 167 -6.99 -11.83 -9.92
CA GLU A 167 -8.38 -11.73 -9.49
C GLU A 167 -9.34 -12.42 -10.45
N ARG A 168 -9.07 -12.35 -11.76
CA ARG A 168 -9.87 -13.00 -12.83
C ARG A 168 -9.39 -14.41 -13.18
N ARG A 169 -8.42 -14.94 -12.46
CA ARG A 169 -7.95 -16.30 -12.70
C ARG A 169 -9.09 -17.29 -12.45
N PRO A 170 -9.43 -18.17 -13.44
CA PRO A 170 -10.49 -19.13 -13.24
C PRO A 170 -10.09 -20.18 -12.20
N VAL A 171 -10.99 -20.41 -11.27
CA VAL A 171 -10.90 -21.44 -10.22
C VAL A 171 -11.96 -22.49 -10.50
N VAL A 172 -11.53 -23.74 -10.59
CA VAL A 172 -12.43 -24.88 -10.78
C VAL A 172 -12.81 -25.45 -9.42
N CYS A 173 -14.10 -25.55 -9.17
CA CYS A 173 -14.61 -26.07 -7.92
C CYS A 173 -15.52 -27.28 -8.17
N LEU A 174 -15.48 -28.22 -7.23
CA LEU A 174 -16.36 -29.37 -7.19
C LEU A 174 -17.17 -29.31 -5.90
N ALA A 175 -18.49 -29.33 -6.02
CA ALA A 175 -19.37 -29.50 -4.87
C ALA A 175 -20.00 -30.91 -4.88
N ALA A 176 -20.06 -31.50 -3.71
CA ALA A 176 -20.67 -32.83 -3.51
C ALA A 176 -21.80 -32.72 -2.49
N PHE A 177 -22.98 -33.24 -2.82
CA PHE A 177 -24.09 -33.38 -1.92
C PHE A 177 -23.87 -34.66 -1.09
N ASP A 178 -23.35 -34.52 0.12
CA ASP A 178 -22.74 -35.62 0.89
C ASP A 178 -23.72 -36.67 1.33
N ASN A 179 -24.88 -36.26 1.89
CA ASN A 179 -25.85 -37.16 2.47
C ASN A 179 -27.11 -37.38 1.64
N ARG A 180 -26.98 -37.16 0.33
CA ARG A 180 -28.12 -37.26 -0.61
C ARG A 180 -28.81 -38.65 -0.53
N GLU A 181 -28.04 -39.72 -0.53
CA GLU A 181 -28.61 -41.08 -0.51
C GLU A 181 -29.40 -41.37 0.75
N GLU A 182 -28.93 -40.89 1.90
CA GLU A 182 -29.62 -41.01 3.17
C GLU A 182 -30.93 -40.25 3.19
N LEU A 183 -30.91 -39.00 2.69
CA LEU A 183 -32.10 -38.16 2.61
C LEU A 183 -33.15 -38.72 1.65
N VAL A 184 -32.73 -39.31 0.53
CA VAL A 184 -33.63 -39.87 -0.49
C VAL A 184 -34.17 -41.26 -0.09
N ARG A 185 -33.36 -42.09 0.58
CA ARG A 185 -33.75 -43.44 0.99
C ARG A 185 -34.96 -43.43 1.93
N ASP A 186 -35.05 -42.43 2.80
CA ASP A 186 -36.11 -42.32 3.80
C ASP A 186 -37.30 -41.46 3.32
N SER A 187 -37.27 -40.94 2.07
CA SER A 187 -38.34 -40.10 1.56
C SER A 187 -39.38 -40.90 0.80
N PHE A 188 -40.66 -40.66 1.12
CA PHE A 188 -41.83 -41.20 0.41
C PHE A 188 -42.60 -40.05 -0.28
N GLY A 189 -43.05 -40.28 -1.51
CA GLY A 189 -44.04 -39.41 -2.13
C GLY A 189 -43.53 -38.10 -2.73
N GLY A 190 -42.27 -38.03 -3.21
CA GLY A 190 -41.77 -36.88 -3.95
C GLY A 190 -40.94 -35.87 -3.13
N ASP A 191 -40.73 -36.13 -1.83
CA ASP A 191 -39.91 -35.25 -0.98
C ASP A 191 -38.43 -35.24 -1.41
N ASP A 192 -37.91 -36.36 -1.95
CA ASP A 192 -36.59 -36.48 -2.54
C ASP A 192 -36.39 -35.52 -3.74
N SER A 193 -37.34 -35.45 -4.63
CA SER A 193 -37.30 -34.55 -5.76
C SER A 193 -37.35 -33.08 -5.33
N ARG A 194 -38.10 -32.75 -4.28
CA ARG A 194 -38.16 -31.43 -3.67
C ARG A 194 -36.80 -31.06 -3.07
N ILE A 195 -36.23 -31.88 -2.22
CA ILE A 195 -34.93 -31.63 -1.55
C ILE A 195 -33.82 -31.43 -2.57
N VAL A 196 -33.71 -32.35 -3.54
CA VAL A 196 -32.70 -32.23 -4.62
C VAL A 196 -32.93 -30.98 -5.46
N GLY A 197 -34.18 -30.62 -5.75
CA GLY A 197 -34.51 -29.38 -6.49
C GLY A 197 -34.18 -28.11 -5.72
N GLU A 198 -34.43 -28.09 -4.40
CA GLU A 198 -34.06 -26.93 -3.55
C GLU A 198 -32.54 -26.78 -3.43
N VAL A 199 -31.78 -27.85 -3.23
CA VAL A 199 -30.32 -27.82 -3.23
C VAL A 199 -29.77 -27.34 -4.57
N ASP A 200 -30.30 -27.83 -5.70
CA ASP A 200 -29.91 -27.39 -7.05
C ASP A 200 -30.21 -25.88 -7.25
N ALA A 201 -31.36 -25.41 -6.79
CA ALA A 201 -31.74 -24.00 -6.86
C ALA A 201 -30.80 -23.08 -6.05
N VAL A 202 -30.49 -23.46 -4.80
CA VAL A 202 -29.55 -22.73 -3.94
C VAL A 202 -28.16 -22.68 -4.55
N MET A 203 -27.64 -23.82 -5.01
CA MET A 203 -26.31 -23.89 -5.63
C MET A 203 -26.24 -23.08 -6.92
N ARG A 204 -27.27 -23.15 -7.79
CA ARG A 204 -27.31 -22.34 -9.03
C ARG A 204 -27.38 -20.86 -8.74
N ARG A 205 -28.26 -20.44 -7.84
CA ARG A 205 -28.38 -19.04 -7.45
C ARG A 205 -27.05 -18.52 -6.90
N TRP A 206 -26.45 -19.22 -5.97
CA TRP A 206 -25.17 -18.82 -5.38
C TRP A 206 -24.05 -18.70 -6.42
N VAL A 207 -23.87 -19.70 -7.28
CA VAL A 207 -22.78 -19.69 -8.27
C VAL A 207 -23.03 -18.66 -9.37
N ILE A 208 -24.26 -18.51 -9.86
CA ILE A 208 -24.58 -17.63 -11.00
C ILE A 208 -24.73 -16.18 -10.53
N GLU A 209 -25.52 -15.93 -9.48
CA GLU A 209 -25.88 -14.56 -9.08
C GLU A 209 -24.85 -13.93 -8.15
N GLU A 210 -24.29 -14.70 -7.20
CA GLU A 210 -23.36 -14.13 -6.23
C GLU A 210 -21.88 -14.29 -6.63
N MET A 211 -21.53 -15.44 -7.24
CA MET A 211 -20.17 -15.74 -7.64
C MET A 211 -19.87 -15.37 -9.10
N ASN A 212 -20.90 -14.89 -9.85
CA ASN A 212 -20.80 -14.58 -11.28
C ASN A 212 -20.10 -15.69 -12.08
N GLY A 213 -20.40 -16.93 -11.75
CA GLY A 213 -19.73 -18.11 -12.27
C GLY A 213 -20.60 -18.97 -13.18
N PHE A 214 -20.00 -20.02 -13.67
CA PHE A 214 -20.68 -21.07 -14.43
C PHE A 214 -20.79 -22.31 -13.57
N VAL A 215 -21.98 -22.95 -13.56
CA VAL A 215 -22.22 -24.22 -12.85
C VAL A 215 -22.82 -25.25 -13.76
N ARG A 216 -22.33 -26.46 -13.64
CA ARG A 216 -22.86 -27.64 -14.32
C ARG A 216 -23.01 -28.79 -13.32
N ARG A 217 -24.20 -29.40 -13.31
CA ARG A 217 -24.42 -30.65 -12.59
C ARG A 217 -23.76 -31.79 -13.35
N LEU A 218 -22.88 -32.54 -12.71
CA LEU A 218 -22.19 -33.69 -13.30
C LEU A 218 -23.03 -34.95 -13.21
N ASP A 219 -23.65 -35.16 -12.04
CA ASP A 219 -24.53 -36.29 -11.78
C ASP A 219 -25.57 -35.91 -10.69
N SER A 220 -26.17 -36.92 -10.09
CA SER A 220 -27.23 -36.70 -9.09
C SER A 220 -26.77 -36.00 -7.81
N SER A 221 -25.47 -36.02 -7.50
CA SER A 221 -24.89 -35.52 -6.23
C SER A 221 -23.74 -34.54 -6.41
N ARG A 222 -23.22 -34.35 -7.65
CA ARG A 222 -22.01 -33.52 -7.87
C ARG A 222 -22.27 -32.39 -8.83
N TYR A 223 -21.67 -31.24 -8.49
CA TYR A 223 -21.66 -30.01 -9.28
C TYR A 223 -20.23 -29.59 -9.57
N LEU A 224 -19.96 -29.28 -10.83
CA LEU A 224 -18.76 -28.60 -11.25
C LEU A 224 -19.11 -27.13 -11.45
N PHE A 225 -18.32 -26.23 -10.89
CA PHE A 225 -18.47 -24.81 -11.17
C PHE A 225 -17.13 -24.12 -11.35
N VAL A 226 -17.16 -23.05 -12.13
CA VAL A 226 -15.97 -22.24 -12.44
C VAL A 226 -16.30 -20.80 -12.12
N VAL A 227 -15.43 -20.17 -11.34
CA VAL A 227 -15.57 -18.80 -10.86
C VAL A 227 -14.23 -18.11 -10.87
N ASP A 228 -14.20 -16.79 -10.80
CA ASP A 228 -12.97 -16.04 -10.64
C ASP A 228 -12.42 -16.17 -9.21
N ASP A 229 -11.08 -16.12 -9.08
CA ASP A 229 -10.40 -16.26 -7.78
C ASP A 229 -10.83 -15.19 -6.77
N ALA A 230 -11.14 -13.97 -7.23
CA ALA A 230 -11.68 -12.90 -6.40
C ALA A 230 -12.99 -13.30 -5.70
N HIS A 231 -13.89 -14.00 -6.39
CA HIS A 231 -15.16 -14.47 -5.82
C HIS A 231 -14.94 -15.59 -4.79
N ILE A 232 -13.94 -16.46 -5.00
CA ILE A 232 -13.57 -17.47 -4.00
C ILE A 232 -13.04 -16.81 -2.73
N GLU A 233 -12.22 -15.76 -2.83
CA GLU A 233 -11.76 -15.03 -1.66
C GLU A 233 -12.90 -14.32 -0.92
N GLN A 234 -13.87 -13.76 -1.63
CA GLN A 234 -15.09 -13.21 -1.02
C GLN A 234 -15.93 -14.30 -0.33
N ALA A 235 -16.11 -15.45 -0.97
CA ALA A 235 -16.82 -16.58 -0.38
C ALA A 235 -16.14 -17.07 0.91
N LYS A 236 -14.80 -17.13 0.96
CA LYS A 236 -14.06 -17.45 2.17
C LYS A 236 -14.29 -16.43 3.29
N GLN A 237 -14.28 -15.12 2.98
CA GLN A 237 -14.57 -14.09 3.96
C GLN A 237 -15.97 -14.24 4.55
N LYS A 238 -16.94 -14.64 3.74
CA LYS A 238 -18.31 -14.97 4.13
C LYS A 238 -18.46 -16.41 4.68
N ARG A 239 -17.35 -17.13 4.88
CA ARG A 239 -17.30 -18.52 5.36
C ARG A 239 -18.16 -19.50 4.56
N PHE A 240 -18.27 -19.27 3.23
CA PHE A 240 -19.12 -20.07 2.35
C PHE A 240 -20.55 -20.22 2.88
N HIS A 241 -21.24 -19.11 3.13
CA HIS A 241 -22.59 -19.08 3.73
C HIS A 241 -23.62 -19.97 3.02
N VAL A 242 -23.42 -20.29 1.74
CA VAL A 242 -24.23 -21.26 0.99
C VAL A 242 -24.31 -22.63 1.67
N LEU A 243 -23.28 -23.02 2.41
CA LEU A 243 -23.29 -24.28 3.18
C LEU A 243 -24.33 -24.26 4.29
N ASP A 244 -24.53 -23.09 4.91
CA ASP A 244 -25.56 -22.92 5.95
C ASP A 244 -26.95 -22.84 5.33
N GLU A 245 -27.12 -22.17 4.18
CA GLU A 245 -28.39 -22.17 3.44
C GLU A 245 -28.81 -23.59 3.03
N VAL A 246 -27.87 -24.40 2.54
CA VAL A 246 -28.18 -25.80 2.20
C VAL A 246 -28.59 -26.60 3.44
N ARG A 247 -28.00 -26.34 4.63
CA ARG A 247 -28.37 -26.99 5.88
C ARG A 247 -29.79 -26.65 6.37
N GLU A 248 -30.36 -25.56 5.91
CA GLU A 248 -31.75 -25.20 6.21
C GLU A 248 -32.75 -26.10 5.46
N ILE A 249 -32.33 -26.71 4.34
CA ILE A 249 -33.12 -27.68 3.59
C ILE A 249 -33.17 -28.98 4.35
N ARG A 250 -34.38 -29.40 4.75
CA ARG A 250 -34.59 -30.58 5.58
C ARG A 250 -35.59 -31.54 4.98
N SER A 251 -35.38 -32.83 5.27
CA SER A 251 -36.38 -33.87 5.02
C SER A 251 -37.57 -33.65 5.92
N ALA A 252 -38.78 -33.73 5.37
CA ALA A 252 -40.04 -33.61 6.11
C ALA A 252 -40.26 -34.75 7.09
N ARG A 253 -39.64 -35.91 6.89
CA ARG A 253 -39.86 -37.12 7.69
C ARG A 253 -39.00 -37.20 8.95
N ASN A 254 -37.68 -37.02 8.81
CA ASN A 254 -36.70 -37.21 9.89
C ASN A 254 -36.01 -35.92 10.30
N ASN A 255 -36.38 -34.78 9.72
CA ASN A 255 -35.79 -33.48 9.97
C ASN A 255 -34.27 -33.43 9.71
N MET A 256 -33.73 -34.39 8.94
CA MET A 256 -32.31 -34.41 8.55
C MET A 256 -32.02 -33.27 7.59
N SER A 257 -30.95 -32.52 7.87
CA SER A 257 -30.49 -31.43 7.04
C SER A 257 -29.68 -31.91 5.83
N ALA A 258 -29.82 -31.26 4.71
CA ALA A 258 -28.92 -31.45 3.57
C ALA A 258 -27.51 -30.95 3.89
N THR A 259 -26.50 -31.67 3.44
CA THR A 259 -25.09 -31.29 3.60
C THR A 259 -24.34 -31.33 2.28
N ILE A 260 -23.50 -30.33 2.06
CA ILE A 260 -22.70 -30.21 0.84
C ILE A 260 -21.26 -29.90 1.21
N SER A 261 -20.31 -30.51 0.52
CA SER A 261 -18.88 -30.23 0.60
C SER A 261 -18.40 -29.54 -0.66
N ILE A 262 -17.53 -28.56 -0.53
CA ILE A 262 -16.98 -27.80 -1.67
C ILE A 262 -15.46 -27.95 -1.67
N GLY A 263 -14.94 -28.56 -2.74
CA GLY A 263 -13.51 -28.59 -3.05
C GLY A 263 -13.13 -27.47 -4.01
N VAL A 264 -12.08 -26.71 -3.68
CA VAL A 264 -11.60 -25.58 -4.50
C VAL A 264 -10.25 -25.93 -5.10
N GLY A 265 -10.19 -26.02 -6.44
CA GLY A 265 -8.98 -26.30 -7.20
C GLY A 265 -8.40 -25.03 -7.82
N ARG A 266 -7.27 -24.56 -7.30
CA ARG A 266 -6.46 -23.52 -7.94
C ARG A 266 -5.34 -24.17 -8.72
N GLY A 267 -5.09 -23.73 -9.97
CA GLY A 267 -3.92 -24.16 -10.72
C GLY A 267 -2.62 -23.86 -9.98
N ALA A 268 -1.50 -24.49 -10.41
CA ALA A 268 -0.19 -24.24 -9.81
C ALA A 268 0.13 -22.73 -9.77
N LYS A 269 0.73 -22.31 -8.68
CA LYS A 269 1.35 -20.97 -8.61
C LYS A 269 2.64 -21.05 -9.43
N ASP A 270 2.69 -20.33 -10.55
CA ASP A 270 3.94 -20.04 -11.24
C ASP A 270 4.80 -19.11 -10.42
#